data_608d5ba7e12caec4d5fa171b038cca0d
#
_entry.id   608d5ba7e12caec4d5fa171b038cca0d
#
_cell.length_a   1.000
_cell.length_b   1.000
_cell.length_c   1.000
_cell.angle_alpha   90.00
_cell.angle_beta   90.00
_cell.angle_gamma   90.00
#
_symmetry.space_group_name_H-M   'P 1'
#
loop_
_entity.id
_entity.type
_entity.pdbx_description
1 polymer ?
#
loop_
_entity_poly.entity_id
_entity_poly.type
_entity_poly.pdbx_seq_one_letter_code
_entity_poly.pdbx_strand_id
1 'polypeptide(L)'
;MPFSLTSFSVFNFLRCFGCLLLGVMALSACDVRSGASTAGIGPDPVASPAAPAYVGATYAPIPGKPQPSAAQLSAIGQRIFFDTSMSASGTQSCASCHDPAHAYGPANALSVQLGGADGRTPGPRAAPSLRYLQTLTAFSEHHHDNDGDDSIDAGPTGGHMWDGRAGSAHEQAGLPLLSSAEMGNASVAMVAGKLEKAGYAGEMRQAFGEDVFKDPAAAFKAAGLALEVFQESPTDFYPFTSKYDAVLRGQQKLDAAESRGLKIFNAADKGNCAACHLSERTPDGAFPLFTDFGMIAIGVPRNRALAANADPAFHDLGLCGPLRTDLADRPEYCGLFRTPTLRNVAVKQAFFHNGIFHSLDEAVRFYAQRDTAPPRWYGRGVDGKVQRYDDLPSKYRDNVNVEAPFGQRPGAKPALTEAEIRDVVAFLRTLTDADAIDAARVASAVRPKPSSRN
;
A
#
# COMPACT_ATOMS: atom_id res chain seq x y z
N MET A 1 30.34 44.59 20.52
CA MET A 1 31.45 44.66 19.52
C MET A 1 31.05 43.73 18.40
N PRO A 2 30.95 44.23 17.17
CA PRO A 2 30.49 43.47 16.01
C PRO A 2 31.64 43.08 15.08
N PHE A 3 31.51 42.03 14.35
CA PHE A 3 32.18 41.76 13.05
C PHE A 3 31.27 40.78 12.31
N SER A 4 30.70 41.16 11.26
CA SER A 4 31.03 41.61 9.89
C SER A 4 30.90 40.48 8.87
N LEU A 5 29.96 40.73 7.98
CA LEU A 5 29.64 40.12 6.70
C LEU A 5 30.88 39.85 5.79
N THR A 6 30.83 38.76 5.00
CA THR A 6 31.33 38.81 3.63
C THR A 6 30.52 37.93 2.69
N SER A 7 29.95 38.56 1.69
CA SER A 7 29.40 38.01 0.45
C SER A 7 30.51 37.63 -0.53
N PHE A 8 30.26 36.59 -1.38
CA PHE A 8 30.83 36.49 -2.73
C PHE A 8 29.82 35.69 -3.57
N SER A 9 29.13 36.26 -4.47
CA SER A 9 29.38 36.80 -5.82
C SER A 9 29.56 35.71 -6.91
N VAL A 10 28.51 35.59 -7.65
CA VAL A 10 28.24 35.23 -9.05
C VAL A 10 29.48 35.16 -9.96
N PHE A 11 29.57 34.10 -10.78
CA PHE A 11 30.26 34.16 -12.06
C PHE A 11 29.44 33.44 -13.17
N ASN A 12 28.93 34.27 -14.09
CA ASN A 12 28.54 33.92 -15.44
C ASN A 12 29.76 33.65 -16.32
N PHE A 13 29.72 32.63 -17.17
CA PHE A 13 30.51 32.65 -18.39
C PHE A 13 29.70 32.18 -19.60
N LEU A 14 29.71 33.03 -20.57
CA LEU A 14 29.02 32.99 -21.87
C LEU A 14 30.00 32.59 -22.96
N ARG A 15 29.52 31.82 -23.94
CA ARG A 15 29.90 31.73 -25.37
C ARG A 15 31.26 31.15 -25.75
N CYS A 16 31.25 30.18 -26.68
CA CYS A 16 31.90 30.34 -27.97
C CYS A 16 31.30 29.44 -29.07
N PHE A 17 31.22 30.05 -30.25
CA PHE A 17 30.72 29.64 -31.54
C PHE A 17 31.68 28.70 -32.29
N GLY A 18 31.10 27.83 -33.15
CA GLY A 18 31.56 27.64 -34.54
C GLY A 18 32.36 26.41 -34.87
N CYS A 19 31.86 25.55 -35.72
CA CYS A 19 32.35 25.37 -37.08
C CYS A 19 31.59 24.25 -37.80
N LEU A 20 31.12 24.64 -38.96
CA LEU A 20 30.54 23.87 -40.05
C LEU A 20 31.60 22.98 -40.71
N LEU A 21 31.25 21.75 -41.11
CA LEU A 21 31.85 21.09 -42.27
C LEU A 21 30.87 20.11 -42.91
N LEU A 22 30.53 20.44 -44.16
CA LEU A 22 29.81 19.62 -45.13
C LEU A 22 30.64 18.41 -45.58
N GLY A 23 29.99 17.29 -45.78
CA GLY A 23 30.51 16.15 -46.52
C GLY A 23 29.37 15.46 -47.29
N VAL A 24 29.31 15.69 -48.60
CA VAL A 24 28.40 15.10 -49.60
C VAL A 24 29.05 13.83 -50.17
N MET A 25 28.19 12.91 -50.63
CA MET A 25 28.34 11.77 -51.57
C MET A 25 28.09 10.40 -50.87
N ALA A 26 27.37 9.44 -51.47
CA ALA A 26 26.86 9.26 -52.84
C ALA A 26 25.71 8.22 -52.80
N LEU A 27 24.81 8.36 -53.77
CA LEU A 27 23.76 7.42 -54.13
C LEU A 27 24.32 6.09 -54.67
N SER A 28 23.69 4.99 -54.28
CA SER A 28 23.61 3.80 -55.12
C SER A 28 22.20 3.21 -55.03
N ALA A 29 21.48 3.31 -56.14
CA ALA A 29 20.20 2.68 -56.36
C ALA A 29 20.42 1.22 -56.75
N CYS A 30 19.62 0.32 -56.19
CA CYS A 30 19.30 -0.97 -56.80
C CYS A 30 17.80 -1.19 -56.75
N ASP A 31 17.20 -1.14 -57.90
CA ASP A 31 15.84 -1.51 -58.23
C ASP A 31 15.67 -3.03 -58.14
N VAL A 32 14.67 -3.52 -57.42
CA VAL A 32 14.06 -4.85 -57.68
C VAL A 32 12.56 -4.79 -57.38
N ARG A 33 11.84 -5.23 -58.36
CA ARG A 33 10.41 -5.24 -58.65
C ARG A 33 9.46 -5.81 -57.61
N SER A 34 8.35 -5.13 -57.52
CA SER A 34 6.96 -5.51 -57.22
C SER A 34 6.61 -7.00 -57.10
N GLY A 35 5.96 -7.32 -56.00
CA GLY A 35 5.09 -8.48 -55.80
C GLY A 35 4.06 -8.13 -54.74
N ALA A 36 2.88 -7.66 -55.15
CA ALA A 36 1.77 -7.37 -54.24
C ALA A 36 1.19 -8.67 -53.66
N SER A 37 1.23 -8.82 -52.35
CA SER A 37 0.36 -9.72 -51.63
C SER A 37 -0.21 -8.96 -50.43
N THR A 38 -1.47 -8.57 -50.54
CA THR A 38 -2.26 -8.00 -49.46
C THR A 38 -2.71 -9.12 -48.51
N ALA A 39 -1.86 -9.43 -47.54
CA ALA A 39 -2.30 -10.16 -46.35
C ALA A 39 -2.51 -9.10 -45.23
N GLY A 40 -3.77 -8.95 -44.81
CA GLY A 40 -4.13 -8.07 -43.70
C GLY A 40 -3.40 -8.48 -42.44
N ILE A 41 -2.51 -7.61 -41.96
CA ILE A 41 -1.89 -7.73 -40.64
C ILE A 41 -2.94 -7.20 -39.66
N GLY A 42 -3.67 -8.11 -39.01
CA GLY A 42 -4.37 -7.80 -37.78
C GLY A 42 -3.35 -7.37 -36.72
N PRO A 43 -3.71 -6.48 -35.78
CA PRO A 43 -2.79 -6.12 -34.72
C PRO A 43 -2.40 -7.37 -33.95
N ASP A 44 -1.10 -7.62 -33.85
CA ASP A 44 -0.55 -8.65 -32.98
C ASP A 44 -1.13 -8.51 -31.57
N PRO A 45 -1.53 -9.59 -30.90
CA PRO A 45 -1.93 -9.51 -29.51
C PRO A 45 -0.74 -8.98 -28.71
N VAL A 46 -0.92 -7.77 -28.14
CA VAL A 46 0.06 -7.17 -27.21
C VAL A 46 0.27 -8.20 -26.11
N ALA A 47 1.43 -8.85 -26.12
CA ALA A 47 1.82 -9.77 -25.06
C ALA A 47 1.63 -9.05 -23.73
N SER A 48 0.89 -9.67 -22.79
CA SER A 48 0.85 -9.21 -21.41
C SER A 48 2.29 -9.05 -20.93
N PRO A 49 2.63 -7.93 -20.27
CA PRO A 49 3.96 -7.78 -19.71
C PRO A 49 4.24 -9.01 -18.84
N ALA A 50 5.40 -9.62 -19.05
CA ALA A 50 5.85 -10.73 -18.22
C ALA A 50 5.78 -10.26 -16.75
N ALA A 51 5.15 -11.06 -15.91
CA ALA A 51 5.16 -10.80 -14.47
C ALA A 51 6.61 -10.60 -14.03
N PRO A 52 6.91 -9.58 -13.19
CA PRO A 52 8.25 -9.38 -12.70
C PRO A 52 8.77 -10.68 -12.09
N ALA A 53 10.04 -10.98 -12.35
CA ALA A 53 10.66 -12.20 -11.85
C ALA A 53 10.51 -12.21 -10.31
N TYR A 54 9.91 -13.27 -9.79
CA TYR A 54 9.69 -13.49 -8.36
C TYR A 54 11.00 -13.34 -7.59
N VAL A 55 11.10 -12.34 -6.75
CA VAL A 55 12.14 -12.19 -5.74
C VAL A 55 11.55 -12.57 -4.38
N GLY A 56 10.91 -13.71 -4.31
CA GLY A 56 10.39 -14.27 -3.08
C GLY A 56 11.50 -14.94 -2.27
N ALA A 57 11.27 -14.99 -0.96
CA ALA A 57 12.19 -15.67 -0.05
C ALA A 57 12.52 -17.06 -0.59
N THR A 58 13.79 -17.30 -0.87
CA THR A 58 14.29 -18.57 -1.37
C THR A 58 13.90 -19.67 -0.40
N TYR A 59 12.84 -20.42 -0.75
CA TYR A 59 12.62 -21.72 -0.12
C TYR A 59 13.83 -22.58 -0.49
N ALA A 60 14.78 -22.69 0.44
CA ALA A 60 15.92 -23.56 0.23
C ALA A 60 15.41 -25.00 0.15
N PRO A 61 15.61 -25.70 -0.99
CA PRO A 61 15.15 -27.06 -1.15
C PRO A 61 15.75 -27.93 -0.03
N ILE A 62 14.90 -28.66 0.67
CA ILE A 62 15.39 -29.66 1.61
C ILE A 62 15.86 -30.86 0.77
N PRO A 63 17.15 -31.22 0.77
CA PRO A 63 17.65 -32.31 -0.04
C PRO A 63 16.85 -33.60 0.23
N GLY A 64 16.38 -34.25 -0.84
CA GLY A 64 15.64 -35.50 -0.76
C GLY A 64 14.14 -35.38 -0.43
N LYS A 65 13.59 -34.14 -0.28
CA LYS A 65 12.14 -33.93 -0.13
C LYS A 65 11.51 -33.40 -1.42
N PRO A 66 10.20 -33.68 -1.67
CA PRO A 66 9.50 -33.12 -2.82
C PRO A 66 9.56 -31.59 -2.83
N GLN A 67 9.73 -31.02 -4.02
CA GLN A 67 9.58 -29.58 -4.22
C GLN A 67 8.11 -29.30 -4.56
N PRO A 68 7.36 -28.54 -3.74
CA PRO A 68 6.00 -28.17 -4.10
C PRO A 68 6.01 -27.20 -5.28
N SER A 69 5.08 -27.38 -6.22
CA SER A 69 4.86 -26.40 -7.28
C SER A 69 4.17 -25.13 -6.72
N ALA A 70 4.36 -24.00 -7.40
CA ALA A 70 3.64 -22.76 -7.04
C ALA A 70 2.11 -22.96 -7.04
N ALA A 71 1.58 -23.73 -7.98
CA ALA A 71 0.15 -24.06 -8.03
C ALA A 71 -0.33 -24.85 -6.80
N GLN A 72 0.46 -25.83 -6.33
CA GLN A 72 0.13 -26.56 -5.10
C GLN A 72 0.17 -25.66 -3.87
N LEU A 73 1.20 -24.81 -3.74
CA LEU A 73 1.32 -23.88 -2.64
C LEU A 73 0.17 -22.86 -2.65
N SER A 74 -0.16 -22.28 -3.81
CA SER A 74 -1.27 -21.34 -3.95
C SER A 74 -2.60 -21.98 -3.56
N ALA A 75 -2.87 -23.22 -3.98
CA ALA A 75 -4.10 -23.94 -3.62
C ALA A 75 -4.19 -24.19 -2.10
N ILE A 76 -3.10 -24.60 -1.47
CA ILE A 76 -3.04 -24.76 0.00
C ILE A 76 -3.24 -23.43 0.69
N GLY A 77 -2.54 -22.36 0.25
CA GLY A 77 -2.65 -21.01 0.80
C GLY A 77 -4.06 -20.45 0.70
N GLN A 78 -4.73 -20.65 -0.44
CA GLN A 78 -6.14 -20.28 -0.61
C GLN A 78 -7.03 -20.97 0.43
N ARG A 79 -6.87 -22.28 0.65
CA ARG A 79 -7.66 -23.00 1.65
C ARG A 79 -7.42 -22.49 3.05
N ILE A 80 -6.17 -22.21 3.42
CA ILE A 80 -5.83 -21.62 4.72
C ILE A 80 -6.46 -20.24 4.85
N PHE A 81 -6.42 -19.41 3.81
CA PHE A 81 -6.92 -18.03 3.82
C PHE A 81 -8.42 -17.95 4.13
N PHE A 82 -9.20 -18.93 3.68
CA PHE A 82 -10.65 -19.00 3.91
C PHE A 82 -11.07 -19.89 5.07
N ASP A 83 -10.12 -20.58 5.75
CA ASP A 83 -10.43 -21.52 6.82
C ASP A 83 -10.64 -20.84 8.17
N THR A 84 -11.88 -20.78 8.62
CA THR A 84 -12.24 -20.18 9.92
C THR A 84 -11.71 -20.99 11.11
N SER A 85 -11.44 -22.28 10.94
CA SER A 85 -10.90 -23.12 12.01
C SER A 85 -9.48 -22.70 12.43
N MET A 86 -8.80 -21.90 11.60
CA MET A 86 -7.48 -21.36 11.91
C MET A 86 -7.50 -20.31 13.00
N SER A 87 -8.63 -19.68 13.33
CA SER A 87 -8.73 -18.77 14.49
C SER A 87 -9.00 -19.50 15.79
N ALA A 88 -8.64 -18.89 16.92
CA ALA A 88 -8.95 -19.43 18.24
C ALA A 88 -10.46 -19.51 18.50
N SER A 89 -11.23 -18.55 17.95
CA SER A 89 -12.69 -18.54 18.00
C SER A 89 -13.34 -19.63 17.13
N GLY A 90 -12.63 -20.12 16.10
CA GLY A 90 -13.19 -21.01 15.07
C GLY A 90 -14.17 -20.32 14.10
N THR A 91 -14.29 -18.99 14.15
CA THR A 91 -15.30 -18.23 13.38
C THR A 91 -14.71 -17.19 12.43
N GLN A 92 -13.39 -16.98 12.47
CA GLN A 92 -12.70 -15.98 11.67
C GLN A 92 -11.60 -16.62 10.82
N SER A 93 -11.49 -16.17 9.58
CA SER A 93 -10.40 -16.48 8.64
C SER A 93 -9.70 -15.20 8.21
N CYS A 94 -8.65 -15.28 7.40
CA CYS A 94 -8.03 -14.10 6.79
C CYS A 94 -9.06 -13.30 6.00
N ALA A 95 -9.94 -14.00 5.24
CA ALA A 95 -11.01 -13.39 4.47
C ALA A 95 -12.05 -12.63 5.30
N SER A 96 -12.15 -12.85 6.60
CA SER A 96 -13.06 -12.10 7.48
C SER A 96 -12.70 -10.63 7.59
N CYS A 97 -11.39 -10.30 7.49
CA CYS A 97 -10.88 -8.92 7.51
C CYS A 97 -10.32 -8.48 6.15
N HIS A 98 -10.04 -9.44 5.25
CA HIS A 98 -9.50 -9.22 3.91
C HIS A 98 -10.43 -9.85 2.86
N ASP A 99 -11.63 -9.25 2.70
CA ASP A 99 -12.69 -9.75 1.81
C ASP A 99 -12.30 -9.55 0.34
N PRO A 100 -12.28 -10.63 -0.48
CA PRO A 100 -12.01 -10.52 -1.92
C PRO A 100 -12.92 -9.54 -2.65
N ALA A 101 -14.22 -9.49 -2.29
CA ALA A 101 -15.17 -8.57 -2.87
C ALA A 101 -14.87 -7.08 -2.58
N HIS A 102 -14.02 -6.81 -1.60
CA HIS A 102 -13.57 -5.48 -1.21
C HIS A 102 -12.06 -5.29 -1.47
N ALA A 103 -11.58 -5.87 -2.58
CA ALA A 103 -10.17 -5.82 -2.98
C ALA A 103 -9.22 -6.34 -1.86
N TYR A 104 -9.60 -7.41 -1.20
CA TYR A 104 -8.88 -7.98 -0.05
C TYR A 104 -8.63 -6.97 1.08
N GLY A 105 -9.56 -6.06 1.26
CA GLY A 105 -9.67 -5.16 2.40
C GLY A 105 -10.95 -5.41 3.20
N PRO A 106 -11.22 -4.64 4.27
CA PRO A 106 -12.42 -4.82 5.09
C PRO A 106 -13.72 -4.54 4.33
N ALA A 107 -14.73 -5.38 4.56
CA ALA A 107 -16.08 -5.23 4.02
C ALA A 107 -16.94 -4.20 4.78
N ASN A 108 -16.44 -3.61 5.84
CA ASN A 108 -17.17 -2.74 6.75
C ASN A 108 -16.42 -1.43 7.05
N ALA A 109 -17.10 -0.51 7.74
CA ALA A 109 -16.58 0.81 8.07
C ALA A 109 -15.95 0.89 9.49
N LEU A 110 -15.62 -0.23 10.11
CA LEU A 110 -14.93 -0.18 11.40
C LEU A 110 -13.54 0.43 11.24
N SER A 111 -13.16 1.29 12.16
CA SER A 111 -11.81 1.87 12.20
C SER A 111 -10.72 0.80 12.30
N VAL A 112 -10.99 -0.24 13.11
CA VAL A 112 -10.17 -1.45 13.25
C VAL A 112 -11.09 -2.67 13.25
N GLN A 113 -10.61 -3.80 12.78
CA GLN A 113 -11.39 -5.02 12.76
C GLN A 113 -11.43 -5.67 14.15
N LEU A 114 -12.47 -6.44 14.43
CA LEU A 114 -12.61 -7.18 15.67
C LEU A 114 -12.11 -8.60 15.49
N GLY A 115 -11.39 -9.12 16.47
CA GLY A 115 -10.80 -10.45 16.47
C GLY A 115 -10.66 -11.04 17.87
N GLY A 116 -9.59 -11.79 18.07
CA GLY A 116 -9.30 -12.48 19.30
C GLY A 116 -10.09 -13.78 19.47
N ALA A 117 -9.88 -14.43 20.63
CA ALA A 117 -10.55 -15.69 20.94
C ALA A 117 -12.06 -15.55 21.11
N ASP A 118 -12.54 -14.36 21.43
CA ASP A 118 -13.97 -14.03 21.61
C ASP A 118 -14.59 -13.38 20.35
N GLY A 119 -13.81 -13.08 19.32
CA GLY A 119 -14.24 -12.37 18.12
C GLY A 119 -14.63 -10.91 18.36
N ARG A 120 -14.25 -10.30 19.48
CA ARG A 120 -14.68 -8.96 19.92
C ARG A 120 -13.51 -8.03 20.28
N THR A 121 -12.32 -8.56 20.42
CA THR A 121 -11.14 -7.77 20.75
C THR A 121 -10.77 -6.87 19.57
N PRO A 122 -10.72 -5.52 19.74
CA PRO A 122 -10.33 -4.62 18.68
C PRO A 122 -8.88 -4.84 18.24
N GLY A 123 -8.65 -4.89 16.93
CA GLY A 123 -7.30 -4.89 16.37
C GLY A 123 -6.57 -3.58 16.67
N PRO A 124 -5.24 -3.58 16.59
CA PRO A 124 -4.44 -2.39 16.94
C PRO A 124 -4.48 -1.31 15.86
N ARG A 125 -4.72 -1.67 14.63
CA ARG A 125 -4.70 -0.76 13.47
C ARG A 125 -5.75 -1.15 12.44
N ALA A 126 -6.07 -0.22 11.55
CA ALA A 126 -6.94 -0.47 10.40
C ALA A 126 -6.32 -1.56 9.48
N ALA A 127 -7.13 -2.54 9.08
CA ALA A 127 -6.67 -3.57 8.16
C ALA A 127 -6.46 -2.96 6.75
N PRO A 128 -5.26 -3.11 6.15
CA PRO A 128 -4.99 -2.67 4.78
C PRO A 128 -5.59 -3.64 3.77
N SER A 129 -5.68 -3.23 2.50
CA SER A 129 -5.82 -4.18 1.40
C SER A 129 -4.54 -5.01 1.26
N LEU A 130 -4.69 -6.28 0.87
CA LEU A 130 -3.56 -7.15 0.52
C LEU A 130 -3.20 -7.08 -0.97
N ARG A 131 -3.93 -6.29 -1.77
CA ARG A 131 -3.64 -6.11 -3.19
C ARG A 131 -2.42 -5.21 -3.41
N TYR A 132 -1.72 -5.49 -4.51
CA TYR A 132 -0.62 -4.66 -5.04
C TYR A 132 0.59 -4.55 -4.10
N LEU A 133 0.95 -5.66 -3.45
CA LEU A 133 2.11 -5.76 -2.57
C LEU A 133 3.24 -6.62 -3.18
N GLN A 134 3.09 -7.08 -4.42
CA GLN A 134 4.00 -8.04 -5.10
C GLN A 134 5.44 -7.54 -5.28
N THR A 135 5.66 -6.22 -5.24
CA THR A 135 7.02 -5.63 -5.34
C THR A 135 7.52 -5.06 -4.02
N LEU A 136 6.78 -5.30 -2.93
CA LEU A 136 7.17 -4.82 -1.61
C LEU A 136 8.38 -5.61 -1.12
N THR A 137 9.50 -4.92 -0.94
CA THR A 137 10.75 -5.49 -0.42
C THR A 137 10.75 -5.57 1.10
N ALA A 138 11.71 -6.27 1.68
CA ALA A 138 11.97 -6.17 3.11
C ALA A 138 12.28 -4.73 3.52
N PHE A 139 12.05 -4.40 4.80
CA PHE A 139 12.35 -3.08 5.33
C PHE A 139 13.85 -2.75 5.23
N SER A 140 14.13 -1.53 4.78
CA SER A 140 15.46 -0.92 4.79
C SER A 140 15.36 0.47 5.43
N GLU A 141 16.34 0.84 6.26
CA GLU A 141 16.43 2.19 6.81
C GLU A 141 16.89 3.22 5.79
N HIS A 142 17.64 2.77 4.79
CA HIS A 142 18.19 3.59 3.72
C HIS A 142 17.79 3.01 2.38
N HIS A 143 17.18 3.82 1.56
CA HIS A 143 16.80 3.46 0.20
C HIS A 143 17.43 4.46 -0.77
N HIS A 144 18.20 3.93 -1.72
CA HIS A 144 18.77 4.71 -2.81
C HIS A 144 18.04 4.32 -4.09
N ASP A 145 17.45 5.31 -4.77
CA ASP A 145 16.84 5.08 -6.06
C ASP A 145 17.95 4.89 -7.11
N ASN A 146 17.89 3.76 -7.84
CA ASN A 146 18.98 3.32 -8.72
C ASN A 146 19.07 4.10 -10.05
N ASP A 147 18.67 5.36 -10.11
CA ASP A 147 18.91 6.23 -11.26
C ASP A 147 20.40 6.63 -11.44
N GLY A 148 21.30 5.93 -10.74
CA GLY A 148 22.75 6.10 -10.85
C GLY A 148 23.33 7.17 -9.92
N ASP A 149 22.55 7.72 -9.01
CA ASP A 149 23.01 8.63 -7.96
C ASP A 149 22.73 8.06 -6.56
N ASP A 150 23.67 7.27 -6.04
CA ASP A 150 23.61 6.72 -4.67
C ASP A 150 23.76 7.81 -3.58
N SER A 151 23.87 9.09 -3.96
CA SER A 151 24.04 10.20 -3.00
C SER A 151 22.71 10.64 -2.35
N ILE A 152 21.57 10.26 -2.93
CA ILE A 152 20.24 10.62 -2.41
C ILE A 152 19.65 9.43 -1.67
N ASP A 153 19.57 9.55 -0.35
CA ASP A 153 18.85 8.59 0.50
C ASP A 153 17.39 9.02 0.63
N ALA A 154 16.48 8.20 0.10
CA ALA A 154 15.04 8.42 0.21
C ALA A 154 14.49 8.03 1.60
N GLY A 155 15.32 7.56 2.51
CA GLY A 155 14.97 7.19 3.88
C GLY A 155 14.35 5.80 4.02
N PRO A 156 13.70 5.53 5.17
CA PRO A 156 13.19 4.20 5.48
C PRO A 156 12.05 3.80 4.55
N THR A 157 12.12 2.57 4.03
CA THR A 157 11.15 2.03 3.07
C THR A 157 10.93 0.53 3.24
N GLY A 158 9.85 0.00 2.66
CA GLY A 158 9.59 -1.42 2.57
C GLY A 158 9.01 -2.06 3.84
N GLY A 159 9.03 -3.38 3.88
CA GLY A 159 8.45 -4.21 4.93
C GLY A 159 6.92 -4.28 4.93
N HIS A 160 6.39 -5.43 5.27
CA HIS A 160 4.95 -5.62 5.43
C HIS A 160 4.44 -5.03 6.74
N MET A 161 3.12 -4.89 6.88
CA MET A 161 2.41 -4.14 7.92
C MET A 161 2.54 -2.62 7.76
N TRP A 162 1.84 -1.85 8.60
CA TRP A 162 1.92 -0.38 8.60
C TRP A 162 3.28 0.18 9.04
N ASP A 163 4.04 -0.63 9.78
CA ASP A 163 5.34 -0.28 10.38
C ASP A 163 6.51 -1.09 9.80
N GLY A 164 6.29 -1.82 8.72
CA GLY A 164 7.35 -2.55 8.04
C GLY A 164 8.02 -3.69 8.84
N ARG A 165 7.41 -4.15 9.95
CA ARG A 165 8.04 -5.10 10.89
C ARG A 165 8.17 -6.54 10.39
N ALA A 166 7.55 -6.90 9.27
CA ALA A 166 7.72 -8.21 8.64
C ALA A 166 8.47 -8.07 7.31
N GLY A 167 9.51 -8.85 7.12
CA GLY A 167 10.40 -8.76 5.96
C GLY A 167 9.85 -9.43 4.70
N SER A 168 8.82 -10.26 4.84
CA SER A 168 8.21 -11.01 3.73
C SER A 168 6.72 -11.24 3.97
N ALA A 169 5.99 -11.66 2.94
CA ALA A 169 4.56 -11.97 3.06
C ALA A 169 4.31 -13.22 3.91
N HIS A 170 5.21 -14.21 3.90
CA HIS A 170 5.07 -15.39 4.77
C HIS A 170 5.30 -15.07 6.25
N GLU A 171 6.23 -14.19 6.58
CA GLU A 171 6.40 -13.69 7.94
C GLU A 171 5.19 -12.88 8.37
N GLN A 172 4.72 -11.99 7.50
CA GLN A 172 3.52 -11.19 7.75
C GLN A 172 2.31 -12.06 8.05
N ALA A 173 2.06 -13.10 7.26
CA ALA A 173 0.92 -14.01 7.44
C ALA A 173 0.93 -14.74 8.80
N GLY A 174 2.11 -14.96 9.38
CA GLY A 174 2.28 -15.55 10.71
C GLY A 174 1.83 -14.64 11.84
N LEU A 175 1.97 -13.32 11.71
CA LEU A 175 1.67 -12.37 12.78
C LEU A 175 0.19 -12.35 13.17
N PRO A 176 -0.79 -12.22 12.24
CA PRO A 176 -2.21 -12.28 12.57
C PRO A 176 -2.62 -13.63 13.19
N LEU A 177 -2.03 -14.74 12.77
CA LEU A 177 -2.33 -16.06 13.32
C LEU A 177 -2.10 -16.13 14.84
N LEU A 178 -1.07 -15.45 15.34
CA LEU A 178 -0.67 -15.43 16.74
C LEU A 178 -1.17 -14.20 17.52
N SER A 179 -1.63 -13.16 16.83
CA SER A 179 -2.12 -11.93 17.45
C SER A 179 -3.35 -12.20 18.30
N SER A 180 -3.29 -11.86 19.59
CA SER A 180 -4.42 -12.00 20.54
C SER A 180 -5.63 -11.14 20.15
N ALA A 181 -5.43 -10.09 19.33
CA ALA A 181 -6.49 -9.21 18.83
C ALA A 181 -7.00 -9.56 17.43
N GLU A 182 -6.39 -10.57 16.76
CA GLU A 182 -6.78 -10.99 15.42
C GLU A 182 -7.22 -12.47 15.44
N MET A 183 -6.39 -13.43 15.00
CA MET A 183 -6.76 -14.86 15.00
C MET A 183 -6.68 -15.53 16.36
N GLY A 184 -6.00 -14.96 17.33
CA GLY A 184 -6.06 -15.30 18.76
C GLY A 184 -5.41 -16.61 19.19
N ASN A 185 -4.60 -17.27 18.35
CA ASN A 185 -3.95 -18.52 18.75
C ASN A 185 -2.82 -18.25 19.74
N ALA A 186 -2.77 -19.02 20.83
CA ALA A 186 -1.80 -18.82 21.90
C ALA A 186 -0.38 -19.23 21.52
N SER A 187 -0.19 -20.06 20.48
CA SER A 187 1.14 -20.54 20.09
C SER A 187 1.19 -21.09 18.67
N VAL A 188 2.39 -21.16 18.13
CA VAL A 188 2.73 -21.85 16.87
C VAL A 188 2.26 -23.32 16.91
N ALA A 189 2.42 -24.01 18.05
CA ALA A 189 1.99 -25.39 18.20
C ALA A 189 0.45 -25.55 18.08
N MET A 190 -0.31 -24.55 18.57
CA MET A 190 -1.78 -24.55 18.38
C MET A 190 -2.15 -24.43 16.93
N VAL A 191 -1.52 -23.54 16.17
CA VAL A 191 -1.75 -23.38 14.72
C VAL A 191 -1.37 -24.67 13.97
N ALA A 192 -0.20 -25.24 14.24
CA ALA A 192 0.24 -26.50 13.64
C ALA A 192 -0.73 -27.66 13.90
N GLY A 193 -1.24 -27.79 15.13
CA GLY A 193 -2.24 -28.81 15.48
C GLY A 193 -3.60 -28.60 14.79
N LYS A 194 -3.96 -27.37 14.41
CA LYS A 194 -5.14 -27.08 13.60
C LYS A 194 -4.90 -27.45 12.14
N LEU A 195 -3.75 -27.07 11.57
CA LEU A 195 -3.35 -27.44 10.23
C LEU A 195 -3.31 -28.96 10.02
N GLU A 196 -2.81 -29.72 11.00
CA GLU A 196 -2.77 -31.18 10.95
C GLU A 196 -4.16 -31.82 10.89
N LYS A 197 -5.18 -31.17 11.50
CA LYS A 197 -6.58 -31.63 11.51
C LYS A 197 -7.40 -31.07 10.36
N ALA A 198 -6.87 -30.12 9.61
CA ALA A 198 -7.57 -29.48 8.50
C ALA A 198 -7.79 -30.46 7.33
N GLY A 199 -8.86 -30.27 6.59
CA GLY A 199 -9.21 -31.09 5.45
C GLY A 199 -8.19 -31.07 4.29
N TYR A 200 -7.16 -30.21 4.38
CA TYR A 200 -6.04 -30.10 3.44
C TYR A 200 -4.69 -30.55 4.03
N ALA A 201 -4.70 -31.21 5.20
CA ALA A 201 -3.47 -31.73 5.82
C ALA A 201 -2.73 -32.74 4.94
N GLY A 202 -3.46 -33.55 4.15
CA GLY A 202 -2.87 -34.47 3.17
C GLY A 202 -2.10 -33.73 2.08
N GLU A 203 -2.64 -32.62 1.57
CA GLU A 203 -1.99 -31.77 0.57
C GLU A 203 -0.72 -31.12 1.13
N MET A 204 -0.74 -30.67 2.40
CA MET A 204 0.44 -30.19 3.09
C MET A 204 1.53 -31.25 3.24
N ARG A 205 1.16 -32.50 3.61
CA ARG A 205 2.13 -33.63 3.64
C ARG A 205 2.72 -33.91 2.26
N GLN A 206 1.89 -33.90 1.23
CA GLN A 206 2.35 -34.11 -0.15
C GLN A 206 3.34 -32.97 -0.58
N ALA A 207 3.05 -31.73 -0.25
CA ALA A 207 3.86 -30.58 -0.64
C ALA A 207 5.16 -30.45 0.18
N PHE A 208 5.11 -30.66 1.49
CA PHE A 208 6.21 -30.36 2.42
C PHE A 208 6.85 -31.62 3.05
N GLY A 209 6.34 -32.79 2.73
CA GLY A 209 6.79 -34.09 3.25
C GLY A 209 5.91 -34.60 4.39
N GLU A 210 5.86 -35.94 4.53
CA GLU A 210 5.00 -36.65 5.52
C GLU A 210 5.21 -36.15 6.96
N ASP A 211 6.40 -35.68 7.27
CA ASP A 211 6.84 -35.26 8.61
C ASP A 211 6.56 -33.79 8.90
N VAL A 212 5.89 -33.03 8.01
CA VAL A 212 5.70 -31.57 8.15
C VAL A 212 5.10 -31.17 9.50
N PHE A 213 4.22 -31.98 10.08
CA PHE A 213 3.57 -31.69 11.36
C PHE A 213 4.33 -32.22 12.59
N LYS A 214 5.44 -32.96 12.41
CA LYS A 214 6.28 -33.39 13.54
C LYS A 214 7.01 -32.23 14.20
N ASP A 215 7.29 -31.18 13.42
CA ASP A 215 7.82 -29.90 13.91
C ASP A 215 6.78 -28.80 13.73
N PRO A 216 6.17 -28.27 14.80
CA PRO A 216 5.20 -27.19 14.73
C PRO A 216 5.73 -25.92 14.03
N ALA A 217 7.03 -25.61 14.21
CA ALA A 217 7.63 -24.44 13.56
C ALA A 217 7.73 -24.63 12.05
N ALA A 218 8.10 -25.82 11.59
CA ALA A 218 8.11 -26.16 10.17
C ALA A 218 6.71 -26.10 9.55
N ALA A 219 5.69 -26.65 10.23
CA ALA A 219 4.30 -26.58 9.76
C ALA A 219 3.78 -25.15 9.66
N PHE A 220 4.10 -24.32 10.65
CA PHE A 220 3.74 -22.91 10.67
C PHE A 220 4.40 -22.12 9.52
N LYS A 221 5.70 -22.33 9.30
CA LYS A 221 6.44 -21.75 8.19
C LYS A 221 5.88 -22.20 6.84
N ALA A 222 5.55 -23.48 6.69
CA ALA A 222 4.94 -24.03 5.49
C ALA A 222 3.59 -23.36 5.18
N ALA A 223 2.76 -23.14 6.19
CA ALA A 223 1.50 -22.41 6.03
C ALA A 223 1.71 -20.96 5.62
N GLY A 224 2.68 -20.26 6.22
CA GLY A 224 3.06 -18.89 5.83
C GLY A 224 3.49 -18.83 4.37
N LEU A 225 4.37 -19.74 3.93
CA LEU A 225 4.83 -19.82 2.54
C LEU A 225 3.66 -20.09 1.56
N ALA A 226 2.75 -20.98 1.92
CA ALA A 226 1.58 -21.25 1.08
C ALA A 226 0.67 -20.01 0.96
N LEU A 227 0.47 -19.26 2.05
CA LEU A 227 -0.26 -17.99 2.05
C LEU A 227 0.44 -16.90 1.23
N GLU A 228 1.76 -16.81 1.27
CA GLU A 228 2.54 -15.90 0.43
C GLU A 228 2.31 -16.23 -1.06
N VAL A 229 2.50 -17.49 -1.45
CA VAL A 229 2.32 -17.90 -2.86
C VAL A 229 0.87 -17.74 -3.34
N PHE A 230 -0.12 -17.88 -2.46
CA PHE A 230 -1.50 -17.53 -2.81
C PHE A 230 -1.64 -16.03 -3.11
N GLN A 231 -0.99 -15.17 -2.32
CA GLN A 231 -1.03 -13.71 -2.52
C GLN A 231 -0.21 -13.24 -3.73
N GLU A 232 0.55 -14.14 -4.36
CA GLU A 232 1.23 -13.91 -5.64
C GLU A 232 0.32 -14.15 -6.86
N SER A 233 -0.95 -14.54 -6.68
CA SER A 233 -1.91 -14.71 -7.77
C SER A 233 -2.19 -13.39 -8.49
N PRO A 234 -1.81 -13.23 -9.77
CA PRO A 234 -2.04 -11.99 -10.50
C PRO A 234 -3.53 -11.66 -10.63
N THR A 235 -4.36 -12.69 -10.80
CA THR A 235 -5.81 -12.54 -10.98
C THR A 235 -6.47 -11.97 -9.73
N ASP A 236 -6.00 -12.38 -8.55
CA ASP A 236 -6.63 -12.04 -7.28
C ASP A 236 -6.02 -10.78 -6.65
N PHE A 237 -4.69 -10.67 -6.67
CA PHE A 237 -4.01 -9.65 -5.85
C PHE A 237 -3.42 -8.48 -6.64
N TYR A 238 -3.20 -8.60 -7.97
CA TYR A 238 -2.72 -7.48 -8.80
C TYR A 238 -3.25 -7.53 -10.24
N PRO A 239 -4.60 -7.52 -10.41
CA PRO A 239 -5.23 -7.77 -11.69
C PRO A 239 -5.04 -6.63 -12.71
N PHE A 240 -4.73 -5.40 -12.28
CA PHE A 240 -4.58 -4.22 -13.14
C PHE A 240 -5.76 -4.03 -14.10
N THR A 241 -6.99 -4.09 -13.58
CA THR A 241 -8.23 -4.00 -14.35
C THR A 241 -8.99 -2.68 -14.18
N SER A 242 -8.37 -1.70 -13.52
CA SER A 242 -9.00 -0.41 -13.25
C SER A 242 -9.21 0.42 -14.53
N LYS A 243 -10.09 1.42 -14.47
CA LYS A 243 -10.24 2.40 -15.55
C LYS A 243 -8.92 3.08 -15.91
N TYR A 244 -8.11 3.43 -14.89
CA TYR A 244 -6.81 4.07 -15.14
C TYR A 244 -5.84 3.12 -15.87
N ASP A 245 -5.85 1.83 -15.56
CA ASP A 245 -5.06 0.84 -16.31
C ASP A 245 -5.49 0.76 -17.78
N ALA A 246 -6.79 0.82 -18.06
CA ALA A 246 -7.30 0.87 -19.43
C ALA A 246 -6.91 2.17 -20.14
N VAL A 247 -6.81 3.29 -19.41
CA VAL A 247 -6.28 4.56 -19.96
C VAL A 247 -4.79 4.41 -20.30
N LEU A 248 -4.00 3.84 -19.42
CA LEU A 248 -2.57 3.58 -19.64
C LEU A 248 -2.31 2.62 -20.83
N ARG A 249 -3.28 1.71 -21.12
CA ARG A 249 -3.24 0.85 -22.32
C ARG A 249 -3.76 1.55 -23.58
N GLY A 250 -4.23 2.79 -23.50
CA GLY A 250 -4.84 3.50 -24.64
C GLY A 250 -6.26 3.03 -24.99
N GLN A 251 -6.89 2.21 -24.15
CA GLN A 251 -8.20 1.61 -24.38
C GLN A 251 -9.36 2.49 -23.92
N GLN A 252 -9.11 3.39 -22.99
CA GLN A 252 -10.09 4.34 -22.44
C GLN A 252 -9.50 5.74 -22.32
N LYS A 253 -10.36 6.71 -21.96
CA LYS A 253 -9.95 8.08 -21.66
C LYS A 253 -10.51 8.50 -20.30
N LEU A 254 -9.76 9.34 -19.60
CA LEU A 254 -10.28 10.05 -18.44
C LEU A 254 -11.30 11.10 -18.90
N ASP A 255 -12.34 11.28 -18.11
CA ASP A 255 -13.23 12.43 -18.30
C ASP A 255 -12.57 13.75 -17.84
N ALA A 256 -13.31 14.86 -17.96
CA ALA A 256 -12.75 16.18 -17.65
C ALA A 256 -12.40 16.35 -16.18
N ALA A 257 -13.19 15.80 -15.24
CA ALA A 257 -12.94 15.88 -13.80
C ALA A 257 -11.77 14.98 -13.40
N GLU A 258 -11.76 13.75 -13.88
CA GLU A 258 -10.68 12.78 -13.67
C GLU A 258 -9.33 13.29 -14.20
N SER A 259 -9.33 13.92 -15.41
CA SER A 259 -8.13 14.50 -16.01
C SER A 259 -7.60 15.69 -15.21
N ARG A 260 -8.49 16.56 -14.70
CA ARG A 260 -8.07 17.64 -13.80
C ARG A 260 -7.54 17.06 -12.49
N GLY A 261 -8.21 16.03 -11.94
CA GLY A 261 -7.79 15.34 -10.72
C GLY A 261 -6.38 14.76 -10.83
N LEU A 262 -6.06 14.08 -11.93
CA LEU A 262 -4.70 13.56 -12.18
C LEU A 262 -3.66 14.68 -12.27
N LYS A 263 -3.97 15.79 -12.95
CA LYS A 263 -3.07 16.94 -13.02
C LYS A 263 -2.79 17.54 -11.64
N ILE A 264 -3.82 17.68 -10.80
CA ILE A 264 -3.69 18.22 -9.44
C ILE A 264 -2.91 17.23 -8.56
N PHE A 265 -3.16 15.93 -8.71
CA PHE A 265 -2.47 14.86 -8.01
C PHE A 265 -0.96 14.89 -8.25
N ASN A 266 -0.53 15.16 -9.49
CA ASN A 266 0.87 15.20 -9.91
C ASN A 266 1.54 16.58 -9.69
N ALA A 267 0.76 17.65 -9.55
CA ALA A 267 1.32 18.99 -9.47
C ALA A 267 2.02 19.24 -8.13
N ALA A 268 3.34 19.46 -8.16
CA ALA A 268 4.17 19.67 -6.98
C ALA A 268 3.78 20.92 -6.16
N ASP A 269 3.19 21.93 -6.80
CA ASP A 269 2.70 23.16 -6.16
C ASP A 269 1.23 23.06 -5.69
N LYS A 270 0.58 21.90 -5.85
CA LYS A 270 -0.81 21.62 -5.51
C LYS A 270 -0.95 20.41 -4.59
N GLY A 271 -1.42 19.28 -5.16
CA GLY A 271 -1.63 18.05 -4.41
C GLY A 271 -0.34 17.37 -3.99
N ASN A 272 0.66 17.41 -4.86
CA ASN A 272 1.95 16.74 -4.70
C ASN A 272 1.84 15.27 -4.25
N CYS A 273 0.72 14.63 -4.58
CA CYS A 273 0.43 13.28 -4.10
C CYS A 273 1.38 12.26 -4.74
N ALA A 274 1.78 12.52 -6.00
CA ALA A 274 2.67 11.67 -6.76
C ALA A 274 4.10 11.60 -6.21
N ALA A 275 4.49 12.50 -5.30
CA ALA A 275 5.79 12.43 -4.63
C ALA A 275 5.96 11.14 -3.80
N CYS A 276 4.87 10.62 -3.22
CA CYS A 276 4.86 9.35 -2.47
C CYS A 276 3.97 8.29 -3.13
N HIS A 277 2.95 8.70 -3.89
CA HIS A 277 2.01 7.81 -4.56
C HIS A 277 2.26 7.82 -6.07
N LEU A 278 3.37 7.24 -6.50
CA LEU A 278 3.86 7.24 -7.89
C LEU A 278 2.75 6.87 -8.89
N SER A 279 2.45 7.75 -9.83
CA SER A 279 1.29 7.64 -10.73
C SER A 279 1.65 7.29 -12.17
N GLU A 280 2.93 7.32 -12.52
CA GLU A 280 3.45 7.05 -13.85
C GLU A 280 3.95 5.63 -13.99
N ARG A 281 4.02 5.13 -15.21
CA ARG A 281 4.69 3.86 -15.49
C ARG A 281 6.17 3.98 -15.19
N THR A 282 6.74 2.88 -14.71
CA THR A 282 8.19 2.76 -14.60
C THR A 282 8.86 2.77 -15.99
N PRO A 283 10.17 3.05 -16.09
CA PRO A 283 10.90 3.05 -17.36
C PRO A 283 10.83 1.72 -18.13
N ASP A 284 10.71 0.59 -17.42
CA ASP A 284 10.51 -0.75 -17.98
C ASP A 284 9.05 -1.04 -18.37
N GLY A 285 8.14 -0.06 -18.18
CA GLY A 285 6.73 -0.12 -18.59
C GLY A 285 5.77 -0.74 -17.58
N ALA A 286 6.19 -1.05 -16.34
CA ALA A 286 5.30 -1.56 -15.32
C ALA A 286 4.22 -0.52 -14.95
N PHE A 287 3.04 -1.00 -14.56
CA PHE A 287 1.96 -0.12 -14.13
C PHE A 287 2.23 0.46 -12.74
N PRO A 288 1.87 1.74 -12.48
CA PRO A 288 2.09 2.38 -11.19
C PRO A 288 1.31 1.67 -10.08
N LEU A 289 1.95 1.50 -8.94
CA LEU A 289 1.33 0.94 -7.74
C LEU A 289 0.71 2.02 -6.85
N PHE A 290 0.93 3.29 -7.16
CA PHE A 290 0.48 4.44 -6.35
C PHE A 290 1.01 4.38 -4.91
N THR A 291 2.26 4.00 -4.77
CA THR A 291 3.05 3.99 -3.54
C THR A 291 4.53 3.91 -3.89
N ASP A 292 5.36 4.50 -3.08
CA ASP A 292 6.81 4.31 -3.02
C ASP A 292 7.22 3.30 -1.94
N PHE A 293 6.23 2.80 -1.16
CA PHE A 293 6.43 2.03 0.06
C PHE A 293 7.31 2.72 1.12
N GLY A 294 7.59 4.01 0.97
CA GLY A 294 8.34 4.83 1.92
C GLY A 294 7.59 5.00 3.25
N MET A 295 8.34 5.34 4.28
CA MET A 295 7.82 5.57 5.62
C MET A 295 7.73 7.06 5.91
N ILE A 296 6.55 7.56 6.30
CA ILE A 296 6.31 8.98 6.48
C ILE A 296 5.37 9.26 7.65
N ALA A 297 5.63 10.35 8.36
CA ALA A 297 4.76 10.87 9.41
C ALA A 297 3.88 12.00 8.84
N ILE A 298 2.59 11.76 8.68
CA ILE A 298 1.66 12.78 8.16
C ILE A 298 0.81 13.44 9.24
N GLY A 299 1.09 13.15 10.53
CA GLY A 299 0.40 13.76 11.65
C GLY A 299 -1.10 13.48 11.68
N VAL A 300 -1.49 12.24 11.47
CA VAL A 300 -2.90 11.80 11.51
C VAL A 300 -3.49 12.14 12.89
N PRO A 301 -4.75 12.64 12.98
CA PRO A 301 -5.38 12.92 14.26
C PRO A 301 -5.59 11.65 15.08
N ARG A 302 -5.55 11.78 16.41
CA ARG A 302 -5.82 10.68 17.34
C ARG A 302 -7.26 10.19 17.22
N ASN A 303 -7.43 8.91 16.91
CA ASN A 303 -8.74 8.29 16.87
C ASN A 303 -9.19 7.88 18.28
N ARG A 304 -9.99 8.74 18.92
CA ARG A 304 -10.48 8.55 20.29
C ARG A 304 -11.53 7.43 20.43
N ALA A 305 -12.02 6.88 19.31
CA ALA A 305 -12.92 5.72 19.32
C ALA A 305 -12.17 4.39 19.53
N LEU A 306 -10.83 4.38 19.40
CA LEU A 306 -10.03 3.20 19.66
C LEU A 306 -9.83 3.04 21.17
N ALA A 307 -10.12 1.84 21.71
CA ALA A 307 -10.02 1.53 23.13
C ALA A 307 -8.62 1.80 23.71
N ALA A 308 -7.56 1.48 22.98
CA ALA A 308 -6.18 1.77 23.39
C ALA A 308 -5.93 3.27 23.61
N ASN A 309 -6.62 4.14 22.86
CA ASN A 309 -6.49 5.59 22.94
C ASN A 309 -7.26 6.21 24.13
N ALA A 310 -7.96 5.40 24.94
CA ALA A 310 -8.51 5.85 26.22
C ALA A 310 -7.40 6.15 27.23
N ASP A 311 -6.26 5.45 27.15
CA ASP A 311 -5.05 5.80 27.88
C ASP A 311 -4.34 6.98 27.20
N PRO A 312 -4.25 8.15 27.84
CA PRO A 312 -3.56 9.31 27.24
C PRO A 312 -2.05 9.11 27.07
N ALA A 313 -1.45 8.15 27.76
CA ALA A 313 -0.04 7.82 27.63
C ALA A 313 0.25 6.88 26.46
N PHE A 314 -0.76 6.15 25.96
CA PHE A 314 -0.61 5.27 24.82
C PHE A 314 -0.50 6.11 23.54
N HIS A 315 0.49 5.80 22.72
CA HIS A 315 0.65 6.32 21.36
C HIS A 315 1.11 5.21 20.42
N ASP A 316 0.48 5.11 19.26
CA ASP A 316 1.01 4.30 18.15
C ASP A 316 2.05 5.12 17.41
N LEU A 317 3.32 4.77 17.58
CA LEU A 317 4.46 5.50 17.05
C LEU A 317 4.98 4.90 15.72
N GLY A 318 4.25 3.97 15.10
CA GLY A 318 4.66 3.37 13.83
C GLY A 318 5.97 2.62 13.93
N LEU A 319 7.00 3.05 13.18
CA LEU A 319 8.31 2.40 13.15
C LEU A 319 8.96 2.26 14.53
N CYS A 320 8.76 3.20 15.45
CA CYS A 320 9.41 3.14 16.76
C CYS A 320 8.52 2.57 17.89
N GLY A 321 7.40 1.95 17.56
CA GLY A 321 6.62 1.17 18.53
C GLY A 321 5.12 1.51 18.60
N PRO A 322 4.40 0.83 19.51
CA PRO A 322 4.82 -0.26 20.38
C PRO A 322 4.83 -1.65 19.72
N LEU A 323 4.27 -1.80 18.50
CA LEU A 323 4.16 -3.10 17.82
C LEU A 323 5.48 -3.54 17.18
N ARG A 324 6.32 -2.60 16.81
CA ARG A 324 7.71 -2.79 16.37
C ARG A 324 8.64 -2.30 17.49
N THR A 325 9.69 -3.04 17.83
CA THR A 325 10.53 -2.74 18.99
C THR A 325 12.01 -2.59 18.68
N ASP A 326 12.46 -3.07 17.51
CA ASP A 326 13.86 -3.00 17.06
C ASP A 326 14.35 -1.58 16.74
N LEU A 327 13.43 -0.63 16.52
CA LEU A 327 13.71 0.79 16.24
C LEU A 327 13.18 1.73 17.35
N ALA A 328 12.93 1.21 18.55
CA ALA A 328 12.36 1.99 19.65
C ALA A 328 13.29 3.09 20.18
N ASP A 329 14.58 2.98 19.93
CA ASP A 329 15.62 3.95 20.27
C ASP A 329 15.93 4.96 19.14
N ARG A 330 15.12 4.95 18.05
CA ARG A 330 15.27 5.82 16.89
C ARG A 330 14.19 6.92 16.93
N PRO A 331 14.39 8.02 17.66
CA PRO A 331 13.37 9.07 17.84
C PRO A 331 12.92 9.72 16.51
N GLU A 332 13.78 9.76 15.50
CA GLU A 332 13.49 10.28 14.15
C GLU A 332 12.48 9.43 13.39
N TYR A 333 12.25 8.18 13.77
CA TYR A 333 11.29 7.29 13.13
C TYR A 333 9.94 7.26 13.83
N CYS A 334 9.78 7.95 14.97
CA CYS A 334 8.53 7.94 15.71
C CYS A 334 7.43 8.71 14.98
N GLY A 335 6.33 8.01 14.69
CA GLY A 335 5.19 8.54 13.95
C GLY A 335 5.21 8.24 12.45
N LEU A 336 6.24 7.53 11.96
CA LEU A 336 6.33 7.12 10.56
C LEU A 336 5.55 5.83 10.33
N PHE A 337 4.76 5.81 9.25
CA PHE A 337 4.00 4.68 8.77
C PHE A 337 4.21 4.52 7.28
N ARG A 338 4.12 3.28 6.80
CA ARG A 338 4.31 2.97 5.39
C ARG A 338 3.22 3.61 4.51
N THR A 339 3.65 4.26 3.43
CA THR A 339 2.77 4.76 2.36
C THR A 339 1.99 3.59 1.74
N PRO A 340 0.65 3.52 1.88
CA PRO A 340 -0.12 2.46 1.28
C PRO A 340 -0.34 2.71 -0.21
N THR A 341 -0.58 1.63 -0.98
CA THR A 341 -1.11 1.78 -2.33
C THR A 341 -2.46 2.52 -2.32
N LEU A 342 -2.69 3.38 -3.33
CA LEU A 342 -4.00 3.99 -3.56
C LEU A 342 -4.87 3.18 -4.54
N ARG A 343 -4.37 2.07 -5.05
CA ARG A 343 -5.21 1.17 -5.83
C ARG A 343 -6.35 0.66 -4.97
N ASN A 344 -7.56 0.68 -5.54
CA ASN A 344 -8.80 0.34 -4.84
C ASN A 344 -9.12 1.24 -3.62
N VAL A 345 -8.50 2.42 -3.51
CA VAL A 345 -8.71 3.30 -2.36
C VAL A 345 -10.18 3.74 -2.21
N ALA A 346 -10.93 3.82 -3.30
CA ALA A 346 -12.33 4.26 -3.29
C ALA A 346 -13.32 3.22 -2.73
N VAL A 347 -12.92 1.94 -2.59
CA VAL A 347 -13.77 0.92 -1.94
C VAL A 347 -13.49 0.79 -0.44
N LYS A 348 -12.45 1.45 0.06
CA LYS A 348 -12.15 1.50 1.50
C LYS A 348 -13.18 2.34 2.25
N GLN A 349 -13.47 1.93 3.48
CA GLN A 349 -14.41 2.61 4.35
C GLN A 349 -13.77 3.15 5.65
N ALA A 350 -12.48 2.89 5.85
CA ALA A 350 -11.65 3.46 6.92
C ALA A 350 -10.26 3.77 6.38
N PHE A 351 -9.72 4.94 6.73
CA PHE A 351 -8.50 5.49 6.16
C PHE A 351 -7.47 5.76 7.24
N PHE A 352 -6.20 5.70 6.85
CA PHE A 352 -5.00 5.76 7.69
C PHE A 352 -4.83 4.56 8.60
N HIS A 353 -3.69 4.48 9.30
CA HIS A 353 -3.34 3.36 10.17
C HIS A 353 -4.32 3.19 11.35
N ASN A 354 -4.93 4.27 11.83
CA ASN A 354 -5.87 4.26 12.96
C ASN A 354 -7.35 4.33 12.54
N GLY A 355 -7.65 4.34 11.23
CA GLY A 355 -9.01 4.34 10.70
C GLY A 355 -9.87 5.53 11.11
N ILE A 356 -9.26 6.72 11.34
CA ILE A 356 -9.98 7.90 11.85
C ILE A 356 -11.00 8.46 10.87
N PHE A 357 -10.75 8.41 9.56
CA PHE A 357 -11.66 8.92 8.54
C PHE A 357 -12.43 7.81 7.85
N HIS A 358 -13.69 8.10 7.48
CA HIS A 358 -14.61 7.11 6.90
C HIS A 358 -15.09 7.49 5.49
N SER A 359 -14.50 8.51 4.89
CA SER A 359 -14.71 8.83 3.48
C SER A 359 -13.43 9.27 2.79
N LEU A 360 -13.32 8.91 1.50
CA LEU A 360 -12.17 9.31 0.67
C LEU A 360 -12.09 10.84 0.53
N ASP A 361 -13.25 11.51 0.40
CA ASP A 361 -13.34 12.97 0.36
C ASP A 361 -12.75 13.62 1.62
N GLU A 362 -13.02 13.05 2.79
CA GLU A 362 -12.51 13.55 4.06
C GLU A 362 -11.00 13.31 4.17
N ALA A 363 -10.51 12.15 3.75
CA ALA A 363 -9.08 11.85 3.72
C ALA A 363 -8.32 12.83 2.82
N VAL A 364 -8.79 13.09 1.59
CA VAL A 364 -8.16 14.07 0.67
C VAL A 364 -8.26 15.49 1.24
N ARG A 365 -9.38 15.85 1.87
CA ARG A 365 -9.56 17.15 2.52
C ARG A 365 -8.60 17.33 3.69
N PHE A 366 -8.32 16.28 4.45
CA PHE A 366 -7.30 16.33 5.51
C PHE A 366 -5.93 16.72 4.94
N TYR A 367 -5.49 16.08 3.86
CA TYR A 367 -4.24 16.47 3.18
C TYR A 367 -4.24 17.95 2.77
N ALA A 368 -5.33 18.44 2.19
CA ALA A 368 -5.43 19.81 1.71
C ALA A 368 -5.50 20.85 2.84
N GLN A 369 -6.01 20.52 4.03
CA GLN A 369 -6.40 21.45 5.07
C GLN A 369 -5.76 21.18 6.44
N ARG A 370 -4.92 20.17 6.57
CA ARG A 370 -4.30 19.76 7.85
C ARG A 370 -3.70 20.96 8.60
N ASP A 371 -2.94 21.77 7.90
CA ASP A 371 -2.18 22.87 8.49
C ASP A 371 -2.90 24.21 8.42
N THR A 372 -3.81 24.40 7.45
CA THR A 372 -4.56 25.65 7.32
C THR A 372 -5.77 25.73 8.25
N ALA A 373 -6.37 24.57 8.61
CA ALA A 373 -7.55 24.48 9.47
C ALA A 373 -7.37 23.47 10.62
N PRO A 374 -6.31 23.56 11.45
CA PRO A 374 -6.05 22.57 12.51
C PRO A 374 -7.20 22.32 13.47
N PRO A 375 -8.05 23.33 13.85
CA PRO A 375 -9.18 23.08 14.75
C PRO A 375 -10.24 22.12 14.19
N ARG A 376 -10.24 21.88 12.88
CA ARG A 376 -11.14 20.92 12.24
C ARG A 376 -10.73 19.47 12.52
N TRP A 377 -9.44 19.23 12.67
CA TRP A 377 -8.84 17.92 12.68
C TRP A 377 -8.40 17.47 14.07
N TYR A 378 -7.90 18.40 14.87
CA TYR A 378 -7.28 18.11 16.14
C TYR A 378 -8.10 18.64 17.32
N GLY A 379 -8.08 17.87 18.40
CA GLY A 379 -8.72 18.25 19.64
C GLY A 379 -8.07 19.48 20.30
N ARG A 380 -8.72 19.98 21.36
CA ARG A 380 -8.16 21.04 22.21
C ARG A 380 -7.65 20.45 23.52
N GLY A 381 -6.54 20.95 23.99
CA GLY A 381 -6.01 20.65 25.30
C GLY A 381 -6.78 21.36 26.42
N VAL A 382 -6.37 21.11 27.65
CA VAL A 382 -6.94 21.75 28.85
C VAL A 382 -6.75 23.26 28.88
N ASP A 383 -5.75 23.75 28.16
CA ASP A 383 -5.44 25.17 27.96
C ASP A 383 -6.29 25.83 26.84
N GLY A 384 -7.22 25.08 26.25
CA GLY A 384 -8.06 25.53 25.13
C GLY A 384 -7.36 25.60 23.78
N LYS A 385 -6.04 25.35 23.71
CA LYS A 385 -5.28 25.40 22.47
C LYS A 385 -5.46 24.12 21.66
N VAL A 386 -5.44 24.26 20.33
CA VAL A 386 -5.49 23.13 19.41
C VAL A 386 -4.21 22.30 19.55
N GLN A 387 -4.38 21.00 19.79
CA GLN A 387 -3.29 20.03 19.96
C GLN A 387 -2.94 19.40 18.61
N ARG A 388 -2.23 20.15 17.76
CA ARG A 388 -1.78 19.64 16.46
C ARG A 388 -0.98 18.36 16.66
N TYR A 389 -1.27 17.37 15.76
CA TYR A 389 -0.59 16.08 15.77
C TYR A 389 -0.79 15.33 17.12
N ASP A 390 -2.04 15.36 17.61
CA ASP A 390 -2.41 14.89 18.96
C ASP A 390 -2.28 13.36 19.15
N ASP A 391 -1.97 12.60 18.08
CA ASP A 391 -1.60 11.18 18.18
C ASP A 391 -0.09 10.98 18.39
N LEU A 392 0.71 12.06 18.42
CA LEU A 392 2.14 12.02 18.69
C LEU A 392 2.50 12.78 19.97
N PRO A 393 3.38 12.24 20.83
CA PRO A 393 4.04 12.98 21.89
C PRO A 393 4.72 14.24 21.31
N SER A 394 4.73 15.33 22.10
CA SER A 394 5.27 16.61 21.63
C SER A 394 6.70 16.54 21.11
N LYS A 395 7.53 15.69 21.72
CA LYS A 395 8.94 15.51 21.36
C LYS A 395 9.19 14.88 19.99
N TYR A 396 8.15 14.32 19.35
CA TYR A 396 8.25 13.66 18.02
C TYR A 396 7.48 14.42 16.93
N ARG A 397 6.89 15.59 17.25
CA ARG A 397 6.08 16.35 16.28
C ARG A 397 6.91 16.99 15.17
N ASP A 398 8.20 17.16 15.39
CA ASP A 398 9.12 17.65 14.37
C ASP A 398 9.39 16.63 13.25
N ASN A 399 9.06 15.33 13.47
CA ASN A 399 9.12 14.30 12.45
C ASN A 399 7.98 14.42 11.42
N VAL A 400 6.94 15.22 11.72
CA VAL A 400 5.77 15.32 10.83
C VAL A 400 6.14 16.06 9.55
N ASN A 401 5.89 15.43 8.41
CA ASN A 401 6.16 16.01 7.09
C ASN A 401 5.44 17.36 6.89
N VAL A 402 6.20 18.34 6.45
CA VAL A 402 5.74 19.71 6.15
C VAL A 402 5.89 20.09 4.68
N GLU A 403 6.31 19.16 3.83
CA GLU A 403 6.34 19.39 2.38
C GLU A 403 4.94 19.45 1.79
N ALA A 404 4.80 20.02 0.59
CA ALA A 404 3.52 20.13 -0.08
C ALA A 404 2.81 18.75 -0.16
N PRO A 405 1.48 18.70 0.08
CA PRO A 405 0.52 19.81 0.24
C PRO A 405 0.44 20.41 1.64
N PHE A 406 1.37 20.10 2.52
CA PHE A 406 1.44 20.54 3.91
C PHE A 406 2.29 21.82 4.07
N GLY A 407 2.56 22.21 5.31
CA GLY A 407 3.49 23.31 5.65
C GLY A 407 2.89 24.71 5.62
N GLN A 408 1.60 24.88 5.26
CA GLN A 408 0.97 26.19 5.30
C GLN A 408 0.68 26.63 6.74
N ARG A 409 0.54 27.95 6.91
CA ARG A 409 0.18 28.53 8.21
C ARG A 409 -1.32 28.38 8.50
N PRO A 410 -1.73 28.21 9.76
CA PRO A 410 -3.13 28.26 10.16
C PRO A 410 -3.82 29.51 9.62
N GLY A 411 -5.01 29.34 9.02
CA GLY A 411 -5.78 30.41 8.40
C GLY A 411 -5.34 30.81 7.00
N ALA A 412 -4.25 30.23 6.48
CA ALA A 412 -3.86 30.44 5.09
C ALA A 412 -4.83 29.73 4.11
N LYS A 413 -4.69 30.05 2.82
CA LYS A 413 -5.44 29.37 1.77
C LYS A 413 -5.03 27.88 1.73
N PRO A 414 -5.98 26.94 1.72
CA PRO A 414 -5.67 25.52 1.57
C PRO A 414 -4.93 25.21 0.27
N ALA A 415 -4.15 24.14 0.26
CA ALA A 415 -3.44 23.67 -0.92
C ALA A 415 -4.40 23.35 -2.08
N LEU A 416 -5.56 22.79 -1.77
CA LEU A 416 -6.63 22.49 -2.71
C LEU A 416 -7.95 23.18 -2.30
N THR A 417 -8.67 23.66 -3.30
CA THR A 417 -10.06 24.11 -3.17
C THR A 417 -11.01 22.91 -3.08
N GLU A 418 -12.25 23.12 -2.64
CA GLU A 418 -13.27 22.06 -2.60
C GLU A 418 -13.59 21.46 -3.98
N ALA A 419 -13.45 22.23 -5.07
CA ALA A 419 -13.58 21.74 -6.43
C ALA A 419 -12.41 20.83 -6.82
N GLU A 420 -11.20 21.24 -6.50
CA GLU A 420 -9.99 20.43 -6.74
C GLU A 420 -9.97 19.14 -5.93
N ILE A 421 -10.46 19.16 -4.67
CA ILE A 421 -10.65 17.94 -3.86
C ILE A 421 -11.59 16.96 -4.58
N ARG A 422 -12.73 17.44 -5.10
CA ARG A 422 -13.67 16.59 -5.86
C ARG A 422 -13.04 16.02 -7.13
N ASP A 423 -12.24 16.80 -7.84
CA ASP A 423 -11.54 16.34 -9.05
C ASP A 423 -10.49 15.26 -8.69
N VAL A 424 -9.70 15.45 -7.62
CA VAL A 424 -8.75 14.41 -7.12
C VAL A 424 -9.49 13.13 -6.73
N VAL A 425 -10.61 13.24 -6.01
CA VAL A 425 -11.42 12.08 -5.64
C VAL A 425 -11.99 11.38 -6.88
N ALA A 426 -12.40 12.13 -7.91
CA ALA A 426 -12.84 11.55 -9.18
C ALA A 426 -11.71 10.74 -9.84
N PHE A 427 -10.49 11.27 -9.88
CA PHE A 427 -9.32 10.53 -10.36
C PHE A 427 -9.06 9.27 -9.51
N LEU A 428 -9.01 9.37 -8.19
CA LEU A 428 -8.75 8.24 -7.30
C LEU A 428 -9.77 7.10 -7.48
N ARG A 429 -11.01 7.40 -7.82
CA ARG A 429 -12.04 6.39 -8.15
C ARG A 429 -11.69 5.58 -9.40
N THR A 430 -10.92 6.14 -10.32
CA THR A 430 -10.47 5.42 -11.52
C THR A 430 -9.46 4.32 -11.25
N LEU A 431 -8.91 4.27 -10.02
CA LEU A 431 -7.94 3.27 -9.56
C LEU A 431 -8.60 1.99 -9.01
N THR A 432 -9.93 1.89 -9.10
CA THR A 432 -10.69 0.73 -8.61
C THR A 432 -10.73 -0.36 -9.68
N ASP A 433 -10.34 -1.57 -9.32
CA ASP A 433 -10.40 -2.74 -10.18
C ASP A 433 -11.84 -3.11 -10.55
N ALA A 434 -12.01 -3.72 -11.73
CA ALA A 434 -13.33 -4.03 -12.28
C ALA A 434 -14.15 -4.97 -11.38
N ASP A 435 -13.53 -5.98 -10.80
CA ASP A 435 -14.17 -6.94 -9.88
C ASP A 435 -14.62 -6.28 -8.58
N ALA A 436 -13.84 -5.35 -8.02
CA ALA A 436 -14.21 -4.60 -6.83
C ALA A 436 -15.39 -3.63 -7.09
N ILE A 437 -15.50 -3.06 -8.29
CA ILE A 437 -16.65 -2.24 -8.70
C ILE A 437 -17.93 -3.10 -8.77
N ASP A 438 -17.84 -4.26 -9.36
CA ASP A 438 -19.00 -5.15 -9.52
C ASP A 438 -19.50 -5.66 -8.17
N ALA A 439 -18.61 -6.04 -7.26
CA ALA A 439 -18.96 -6.41 -5.89
C ALA A 439 -19.65 -5.26 -5.13
N ALA A 440 -19.17 -4.03 -5.25
CA ALA A 440 -19.77 -2.85 -4.63
C ALA A 440 -21.18 -2.57 -5.18
N ARG A 441 -21.41 -2.78 -6.47
CA ARG A 441 -22.74 -2.66 -7.11
C ARG A 441 -23.71 -3.70 -6.58
N VAL A 442 -23.30 -4.96 -6.48
CA VAL A 442 -24.12 -6.05 -5.94
C VAL A 442 -24.47 -5.77 -4.48
N ALA A 443 -23.52 -5.38 -3.65
CA ALA A 443 -23.74 -5.04 -2.25
C ALA A 443 -24.71 -3.86 -2.07
N SER A 444 -24.66 -2.85 -2.95
CA SER A 444 -25.58 -1.70 -2.92
C SER A 444 -27.01 -2.06 -3.35
N ALA A 445 -27.15 -3.01 -4.26
CA ALA A 445 -28.46 -3.48 -4.73
C ALA A 445 -29.22 -4.35 -3.69
N VAL A 446 -28.46 -5.00 -2.79
CA VAL A 446 -29.01 -5.89 -1.74
C VAL A 446 -29.39 -5.11 -0.47
N ARG A 447 -28.89 -3.88 -0.27
CA ARG A 447 -29.28 -3.06 0.90
C ARG A 447 -30.74 -2.66 0.79
N PRO A 448 -31.62 -3.02 1.76
CA PRO A 448 -33.01 -2.55 1.77
C PRO A 448 -33.02 -1.01 1.86
N LYS A 449 -33.82 -0.36 1.03
CA LYS A 449 -34.07 1.09 1.14
C LYS A 449 -34.48 1.40 2.59
N PRO A 450 -33.92 2.44 3.23
CA PRO A 450 -34.37 2.84 4.54
C PRO A 450 -35.89 3.11 4.47
N SER A 451 -36.65 2.43 5.32
CA SER A 451 -38.08 2.67 5.41
C SER A 451 -38.28 4.12 5.79
N SER A 452 -38.93 4.90 4.93
CA SER A 452 -39.42 6.21 5.27
C SER A 452 -40.43 6.02 6.41
N ARG A 453 -40.04 6.27 7.65
CA ARG A 453 -41.00 6.47 8.73
C ARG A 453 -41.61 7.85 8.52
N ASN A 454 -42.89 7.83 8.16
CA ASN A 454 -43.77 8.98 8.29
C ASN A 454 -43.94 9.37 9.76
#